data_fc5757a8cbbaef4d01f5a3a025043cc8
#
_entry.id   fc5757a8cbbaef4d01f5a3a025043cc8
#
_cell.length_a   1.000
_cell.length_b   1.000
_cell.length_c   1.000
_cell.angle_alpha   90.00
_cell.angle_beta   90.00
_cell.angle_gamma   90.00
#
_symmetry.space_group_name_H-M   'P 1'
#
loop_
_entity.id
_entity.type
_entity.pdbx_description
1 polymer ?
#
loop_
_entity_poly.entity_id
_entity_poly.type
_entity_poly.pdbx_seq_one_letter_code
_entity_poly.pdbx_strand_id
1 'polypeptide(L)'
;PLIEKAFKLKPAAVALLVNSPGGSAVQSSLIAARIRRLADEKKVPVHAFVEDVAASGGYWLACAADDIWVDESSLVGSIGVIFASFGFPELMARQGVERRVITAGRSKSFADPFLPQKPEDIDRLKALQTPIHQAFIDHVRRSRGIRLDDSADLFNADIWTGQQSVDLGLTDGVAHMTPKLKQLYGDKVKLVPLGRKRSLFQRFGLSLVDETLGAVEDRALWARYGL
;
A
#
# COMPACT_ATOMS: atom_id res chain seq x y z
N PRO A 1 -3.95 17.40 -1.35
CA PRO A 1 -3.35 18.64 -0.79
C PRO A 1 -1.82 18.58 -0.67
N LEU A 2 -1.21 17.54 -0.01
CA LEU A 2 0.26 17.50 0.16
C LEU A 2 0.99 17.24 -1.17
N ILE A 3 0.49 16.31 -1.97
CA ILE A 3 1.05 15.97 -3.28
C ILE A 3 1.03 17.20 -4.20
N GLU A 4 -0.11 17.88 -4.33
CA GLU A 4 -0.17 19.12 -5.13
C GLU A 4 0.80 20.18 -4.60
N LYS A 5 0.95 20.29 -3.27
CA LYS A 5 1.91 21.23 -2.69
C LYS A 5 3.33 20.90 -3.09
N ALA A 6 3.71 19.61 -3.09
CA ALA A 6 5.03 19.17 -3.51
C ALA A 6 5.35 19.68 -4.93
N PHE A 7 4.47 19.41 -5.88
CA PHE A 7 4.67 19.82 -7.28
C PHE A 7 4.49 21.34 -7.52
N LYS A 8 3.72 22.05 -6.68
CA LYS A 8 3.58 23.52 -6.76
C LYS A 8 4.85 24.28 -6.38
N LEU A 9 5.71 23.68 -5.57
CA LEU A 9 7.00 24.28 -5.19
C LEU A 9 8.01 24.31 -6.34
N LYS A 10 7.69 23.76 -7.51
CA LYS A 10 8.57 23.62 -8.67
C LYS A 10 9.94 23.02 -8.29
N PRO A 11 9.96 21.85 -7.62
CA PRO A 11 11.19 21.23 -7.18
C PRO A 11 11.97 20.65 -8.37
N ALA A 12 13.26 20.38 -8.17
CA ALA A 12 14.07 19.62 -9.12
C ALA A 12 13.59 18.16 -9.24
N ALA A 13 13.10 17.60 -8.13
CA ALA A 13 12.47 16.28 -8.07
C ALA A 13 11.51 16.19 -6.88
N VAL A 14 10.62 15.19 -6.89
CA VAL A 14 9.82 14.80 -5.73
C VAL A 14 10.35 13.46 -5.21
N ALA A 15 10.71 13.40 -3.92
CA ALA A 15 11.06 12.17 -3.25
C ALA A 15 9.85 11.65 -2.47
N LEU A 16 9.45 10.41 -2.74
CA LEU A 16 8.46 9.66 -1.97
C LEU A 16 9.18 8.80 -0.95
N LEU A 17 9.01 9.11 0.32
CA LEU A 17 9.48 8.25 1.40
C LEU A 17 8.37 7.25 1.69
N VAL A 18 8.63 5.97 1.44
CA VAL A 18 7.63 4.91 1.52
C VAL A 18 7.97 3.99 2.69
N ASN A 19 7.08 3.95 3.65
CA ASN A 19 7.10 3.00 4.76
C ASN A 19 5.66 2.58 5.04
N SER A 20 5.19 1.51 4.36
CA SER A 20 3.79 1.13 4.36
C SER A 20 3.59 -0.36 4.07
N PRO A 21 2.87 -1.09 4.95
CA PRO A 21 2.50 -2.48 4.73
C PRO A 21 1.36 -2.65 3.71
N GLY A 22 0.76 -1.57 3.23
CA GLY A 22 -0.35 -1.59 2.28
C GLY A 22 -1.58 -0.82 2.75
N GLY A 23 -2.74 -1.30 2.33
CA GLY A 23 -4.05 -0.69 2.64
C GLY A 23 -5.01 -0.78 1.46
N SER A 24 -5.93 0.17 1.35
CA SER A 24 -6.96 0.17 0.31
C SER A 24 -6.36 0.24 -1.10
N ALA A 25 -6.64 -0.76 -1.93
CA ALA A 25 -6.22 -0.82 -3.33
C ALA A 25 -6.67 0.41 -4.13
N VAL A 26 -7.92 0.86 -3.91
CA VAL A 26 -8.49 2.03 -4.60
C VAL A 26 -7.75 3.30 -4.21
N GLN A 27 -7.48 3.51 -2.91
CA GLN A 27 -6.75 4.71 -2.46
C GLN A 27 -5.32 4.71 -2.99
N SER A 28 -4.63 3.57 -2.96
CA SER A 28 -3.29 3.43 -3.53
C SER A 28 -3.27 3.76 -5.02
N SER A 29 -4.21 3.24 -5.78
CA SER A 29 -4.37 3.53 -7.22
C SER A 29 -4.62 5.00 -7.49
N LEU A 30 -5.56 5.64 -6.78
CA LEU A 30 -5.89 7.05 -6.95
C LEU A 30 -4.72 7.97 -6.61
N ILE A 31 -3.97 7.66 -5.56
CA ILE A 31 -2.80 8.43 -5.14
C ILE A 31 -1.67 8.26 -6.15
N ALA A 32 -1.38 7.01 -6.57
CA ALA A 32 -0.36 6.73 -7.59
C ALA A 32 -0.67 7.45 -8.92
N ALA A 33 -1.91 7.36 -9.41
CA ALA A 33 -2.34 8.05 -10.61
C ALA A 33 -2.20 9.58 -10.48
N ARG A 34 -2.51 10.16 -9.32
CA ARG A 34 -2.33 11.59 -9.06
C ARG A 34 -0.86 12.01 -9.09
N ILE A 35 0.02 11.22 -8.45
CA ILE A 35 1.47 11.46 -8.45
C ILE A 35 1.98 11.45 -9.89
N ARG A 36 1.66 10.40 -10.65
CA ARG A 36 2.13 10.24 -12.02
C ARG A 36 1.65 11.35 -12.92
N ARG A 37 0.35 11.67 -12.88
CA ARG A 37 -0.22 12.79 -13.66
C ARG A 37 0.50 14.12 -13.38
N LEU A 38 0.73 14.46 -12.10
CA LEU A 38 1.41 15.72 -11.76
C LEU A 38 2.88 15.72 -12.16
N ALA A 39 3.56 14.57 -12.05
CA ALA A 39 4.93 14.41 -12.53
C ALA A 39 5.05 14.67 -14.02
N ASP A 40 4.15 14.07 -14.81
CA ASP A 40 4.13 14.20 -16.27
C ASP A 40 3.75 15.64 -16.71
N GLU A 41 2.70 16.23 -16.11
CA GLU A 41 2.27 17.60 -16.38
C GLU A 41 3.35 18.64 -16.04
N LYS A 42 4.09 18.43 -14.96
CA LYS A 42 5.11 19.37 -14.49
C LYS A 42 6.52 19.03 -14.98
N LYS A 43 6.69 17.88 -15.62
CA LYS A 43 8.00 17.33 -16.03
C LYS A 43 8.98 17.29 -14.85
N VAL A 44 8.50 16.84 -13.69
CA VAL A 44 9.27 16.70 -12.45
C VAL A 44 9.48 15.23 -12.18
N PRO A 45 10.72 14.75 -12.12
CA PRO A 45 11.02 13.36 -11.77
C PRO A 45 10.57 13.02 -10.35
N VAL A 46 10.19 11.76 -10.15
CA VAL A 46 9.75 11.23 -8.87
C VAL A 46 10.63 10.05 -8.51
N HIS A 47 11.25 10.10 -7.35
CA HIS A 47 12.08 9.02 -6.79
C HIS A 47 11.39 8.43 -5.57
N ALA A 48 11.21 7.12 -5.51
CA ALA A 48 10.74 6.44 -4.30
C ALA A 48 11.93 5.90 -3.49
N PHE A 49 11.85 6.06 -2.19
CA PHE A 49 12.80 5.50 -1.22
C PHE A 49 12.00 4.70 -0.21
N VAL A 50 12.25 3.41 -0.17
CA VAL A 50 11.61 2.49 0.77
C VAL A 50 12.42 2.47 2.06
N GLU A 51 11.74 2.65 3.18
CA GLU A 51 12.31 2.44 4.51
C GLU A 51 12.15 0.96 4.90
N ASP A 52 11.41 0.64 5.97
CA ASP A 52 11.26 -0.76 6.41
C ASP A 52 10.46 -1.59 5.39
N VAL A 53 9.35 -1.06 4.85
CA VAL A 53 8.46 -1.84 4.01
C VAL A 53 7.75 -1.01 2.92
N ALA A 54 7.66 -1.56 1.74
CA ALA A 54 6.73 -1.15 0.67
C ALA A 54 6.00 -2.39 0.16
N ALA A 55 4.93 -2.78 0.84
CA ALA A 55 4.18 -3.99 0.52
C ALA A 55 2.75 -3.67 0.07
N SER A 56 2.18 -4.50 -0.80
CA SER A 56 0.80 -4.34 -1.28
C SER A 56 0.53 -2.92 -1.79
N GLY A 57 -0.44 -2.19 -1.22
CA GLY A 57 -0.71 -0.79 -1.56
C GLY A 57 0.50 0.15 -1.41
N GLY A 58 1.45 -0.15 -0.51
CA GLY A 58 2.72 0.58 -0.37
C GLY A 58 3.61 0.42 -1.60
N TYR A 59 3.72 -0.79 -2.14
CA TYR A 59 4.45 -1.03 -3.38
C TYR A 59 3.72 -0.45 -4.60
N TRP A 60 2.38 -0.49 -4.61
CA TRP A 60 1.59 0.23 -5.62
C TRP A 60 1.97 1.71 -5.68
N LEU A 61 2.13 2.37 -4.52
CA LEU A 61 2.54 3.78 -4.44
C LEU A 61 3.99 3.97 -4.89
N ALA A 62 4.91 3.09 -4.51
CA ALA A 62 6.30 3.15 -4.95
C ALA A 62 6.41 3.08 -6.49
N CYS A 63 5.58 2.25 -7.12
CA CYS A 63 5.48 2.12 -8.57
C CYS A 63 4.96 3.38 -9.30
N ALA A 64 4.54 4.43 -8.58
CA ALA A 64 4.26 5.73 -9.19
C ALA A 64 5.53 6.55 -9.47
N ALA A 65 6.69 6.14 -8.96
CA ALA A 65 7.98 6.79 -9.18
C ALA A 65 8.64 6.35 -10.50
N ASP A 66 9.62 7.11 -10.93
CA ASP A 66 10.45 6.79 -12.10
C ASP A 66 11.51 5.74 -11.74
N ASP A 67 12.00 5.78 -10.49
CA ASP A 67 12.87 4.78 -9.89
C ASP A 67 12.53 4.53 -8.40
N ILE A 68 12.90 3.34 -7.91
CA ILE A 68 12.59 2.85 -6.57
C ILE A 68 13.89 2.37 -5.92
N TRP A 69 14.28 3.01 -4.82
CA TRP A 69 15.47 2.72 -4.04
C TRP A 69 15.09 2.10 -2.70
N VAL A 70 15.86 1.12 -2.25
CA VAL A 70 15.59 0.36 -1.03
C VAL A 70 16.82 0.31 -0.13
N ASP A 71 16.64 0.00 1.15
CA ASP A 71 17.69 -0.56 2.00
C ASP A 71 17.83 -2.07 1.73
N GLU A 72 18.97 -2.66 2.00
CA GLU A 72 19.19 -4.11 1.83
C GLU A 72 18.16 -4.96 2.58
N SER A 73 17.71 -4.46 3.74
CA SER A 73 16.77 -5.11 4.65
C SER A 73 15.31 -4.69 4.42
N SER A 74 15.03 -3.73 3.54
CA SER A 74 13.65 -3.34 3.21
C SER A 74 12.85 -4.54 2.70
N LEU A 75 11.56 -4.58 3.03
CA LEU A 75 10.64 -5.61 2.53
C LEU A 75 9.76 -5.03 1.42
N VAL A 76 9.74 -5.71 0.26
CA VAL A 76 9.03 -5.23 -0.94
C VAL A 76 8.16 -6.33 -1.52
N GLY A 77 7.03 -5.97 -2.12
CA GLY A 77 6.19 -6.93 -2.84
C GLY A 77 4.78 -7.04 -2.30
N SER A 78 4.38 -8.24 -1.90
CA SER A 78 2.98 -8.52 -1.52
C SER A 78 1.99 -8.06 -2.61
N ILE A 79 2.30 -8.39 -3.88
CA ILE A 79 1.47 -8.02 -5.04
C ILE A 79 0.27 -8.96 -5.09
N GLY A 80 -0.71 -8.67 -4.25
CA GLY A 80 -1.89 -9.49 -4.07
C GLY A 80 -3.04 -8.74 -3.42
N VAL A 81 -4.18 -9.41 -3.32
CA VAL A 81 -5.41 -8.88 -2.69
C VAL A 81 -5.93 -9.88 -1.68
N ILE A 82 -6.20 -9.41 -0.48
CA ILE A 82 -6.78 -10.22 0.59
C ILE A 82 -8.13 -9.65 1.01
N PHE A 83 -9.08 -10.53 1.30
CA PHE A 83 -10.24 -10.26 2.14
C PHE A 83 -10.08 -11.09 3.42
N ALA A 84 -10.09 -10.43 4.55
CA ALA A 84 -10.03 -11.09 5.86
C ALA A 84 -11.14 -10.56 6.74
N SER A 85 -11.84 -11.46 7.44
CA SER A 85 -12.86 -11.10 8.42
C SER A 85 -12.91 -12.17 9.53
N PHE A 86 -13.60 -11.86 10.61
CA PHE A 86 -13.88 -12.80 11.66
C PHE A 86 -15.30 -13.35 11.51
N GLY A 87 -15.52 -14.63 11.89
CA GLY A 87 -16.84 -15.25 11.95
C GLY A 87 -17.29 -15.44 13.39
N PHE A 88 -18.51 -15.01 13.72
CA PHE A 88 -19.06 -15.06 15.06
C PHE A 88 -20.31 -15.94 15.23
N PRO A 89 -20.74 -16.80 14.27
CA PRO A 89 -22.00 -17.54 14.40
C PRO A 89 -22.01 -18.49 15.60
N GLU A 90 -20.92 -19.20 15.88
CA GLU A 90 -20.84 -20.09 17.03
C GLU A 90 -20.81 -19.35 18.37
N LEU A 91 -20.12 -18.21 18.45
CA LEU A 91 -20.12 -17.37 19.64
C LEU A 91 -21.54 -16.89 19.97
N MET A 92 -22.28 -16.42 18.97
CA MET A 92 -23.66 -15.99 19.13
C MET A 92 -24.57 -17.13 19.57
N ALA A 93 -24.43 -18.30 18.95
CA ALA A 93 -25.20 -19.48 19.32
C ALA A 93 -24.97 -19.89 20.79
N ARG A 94 -23.70 -19.89 21.26
CA ARG A 94 -23.35 -20.17 22.67
C ARG A 94 -23.95 -19.16 23.65
N GLN A 95 -24.15 -17.91 23.23
CA GLN A 95 -24.73 -16.85 24.05
C GLN A 95 -26.26 -16.74 23.90
N GLY A 96 -26.88 -17.62 23.13
CA GLY A 96 -28.32 -17.58 22.88
C GLY A 96 -28.78 -16.35 22.05
N VAL A 97 -27.86 -15.74 21.29
CA VAL A 97 -28.15 -14.57 20.46
C VAL A 97 -28.53 -15.01 19.05
N GLU A 98 -29.69 -14.58 18.59
CA GLU A 98 -30.18 -14.85 17.25
C GLU A 98 -29.98 -13.66 16.31
N ARG A 99 -29.34 -13.89 15.16
CA ARG A 99 -29.19 -12.90 14.08
C ARG A 99 -30.41 -12.94 13.17
N ARG A 100 -31.21 -11.89 13.14
CA ARG A 100 -32.37 -11.73 12.26
C ARG A 100 -32.07 -10.75 11.15
N VAL A 101 -32.05 -11.23 9.89
CA VAL A 101 -31.70 -10.41 8.73
C VAL A 101 -32.85 -10.47 7.72
N ILE A 102 -33.39 -9.31 7.37
CA ILE A 102 -34.39 -9.14 6.32
C ILE A 102 -33.78 -8.22 5.27
N THR A 103 -33.66 -8.69 4.04
CA THR A 103 -33.00 -7.93 2.96
C THR A 103 -33.90 -7.82 1.73
N ALA A 104 -33.79 -6.71 1.03
CA ALA A 104 -34.19 -6.59 -0.37
C ALA A 104 -32.93 -6.77 -1.23
N GLY A 105 -32.95 -7.77 -2.12
CA GLY A 105 -31.80 -8.18 -2.91
C GLY A 105 -31.03 -9.37 -2.28
N ARG A 106 -30.93 -10.47 -3.04
CA ARG A 106 -30.37 -11.76 -2.58
C ARG A 106 -28.97 -11.69 -2.00
N SER A 107 -28.16 -10.73 -2.43
CA SER A 107 -26.75 -10.61 -2.06
C SER A 107 -26.46 -9.52 -1.04
N LYS A 108 -27.48 -8.91 -0.47
CA LYS A 108 -27.29 -7.76 0.43
C LYS A 108 -26.56 -8.12 1.73
N SER A 109 -26.66 -9.37 2.18
CA SER A 109 -26.01 -9.90 3.38
C SER A 109 -24.91 -10.91 3.07
N PHE A 110 -24.27 -10.81 1.88
CA PHE A 110 -23.16 -11.70 1.58
C PHE A 110 -21.98 -11.40 2.51
N ALA A 111 -21.23 -12.46 2.89
CA ALA A 111 -20.10 -12.39 3.79
C ALA A 111 -20.42 -11.72 5.16
N ASP A 112 -21.68 -11.85 5.65
CA ASP A 112 -22.07 -11.37 6.98
C ASP A 112 -21.28 -12.17 8.05
N PRO A 113 -20.45 -11.51 8.90
CA PRO A 113 -19.61 -12.20 9.87
C PRO A 113 -20.39 -12.89 11.02
N PHE A 114 -21.68 -12.61 11.13
CA PHE A 114 -22.56 -13.20 12.15
C PHE A 114 -23.40 -14.36 11.62
N LEU A 115 -23.25 -14.73 10.36
CA LEU A 115 -23.89 -15.88 9.74
C LEU A 115 -22.84 -16.92 9.31
N PRO A 116 -23.20 -18.20 9.21
CA PRO A 116 -22.31 -19.19 8.62
C PRO A 116 -21.88 -18.79 7.20
N GLN A 117 -20.60 -18.95 6.91
CA GLN A 117 -20.05 -18.65 5.59
C GLN A 117 -20.60 -19.62 4.54
N LYS A 118 -21.04 -19.08 3.40
CA LYS A 118 -21.58 -19.85 2.29
C LYS A 118 -20.55 -19.99 1.17
N PRO A 119 -20.48 -21.14 0.47
CA PRO A 119 -19.59 -21.31 -0.68
C PRO A 119 -19.78 -20.22 -1.75
N GLU A 120 -21.02 -19.82 -2.02
CA GLU A 120 -21.33 -18.80 -3.01
C GLU A 120 -20.78 -17.41 -2.62
N ASP A 121 -20.63 -17.13 -1.32
CA ASP A 121 -20.04 -15.89 -0.82
C ASP A 121 -18.53 -15.89 -1.06
N ILE A 122 -17.87 -17.05 -0.86
CA ILE A 122 -16.44 -17.23 -1.16
C ILE A 122 -16.17 -17.02 -2.64
N ASP A 123 -16.95 -17.65 -3.50
CA ASP A 123 -16.78 -17.54 -4.96
C ASP A 123 -16.99 -16.09 -5.43
N ARG A 124 -17.96 -15.40 -4.85
CA ARG A 124 -18.20 -13.99 -5.12
C ARG A 124 -17.03 -13.11 -4.66
N LEU A 125 -16.48 -13.34 -3.48
CA LEU A 125 -15.30 -12.62 -2.99
C LEU A 125 -14.12 -12.82 -3.92
N LYS A 126 -13.83 -14.06 -4.34
CA LYS A 126 -12.79 -14.37 -5.33
C LYS A 126 -13.01 -13.64 -6.65
N ALA A 127 -14.26 -13.65 -7.14
CA ALA A 127 -14.62 -12.94 -8.37
C ALA A 127 -14.40 -11.42 -8.28
N LEU A 128 -14.55 -10.81 -7.09
CA LEU A 128 -14.24 -9.41 -6.86
C LEU A 128 -12.73 -9.16 -6.71
N GLN A 129 -11.99 -10.07 -6.10
CA GLN A 129 -10.55 -9.94 -5.90
C GLN A 129 -9.75 -10.04 -7.20
N THR A 130 -10.14 -10.95 -8.10
CA THR A 130 -9.43 -11.20 -9.36
C THR A 130 -9.20 -9.94 -10.19
N PRO A 131 -10.20 -9.12 -10.53
CA PRO A 131 -9.95 -7.89 -11.32
C PRO A 131 -9.15 -6.85 -10.56
N ILE A 132 -9.23 -6.78 -9.23
CA ILE A 132 -8.41 -5.87 -8.42
C ILE A 132 -6.96 -6.31 -8.45
N HIS A 133 -6.69 -7.61 -8.32
CA HIS A 133 -5.34 -8.18 -8.42
C HIS A 133 -4.77 -7.96 -9.82
N GLN A 134 -5.56 -8.19 -10.88
CA GLN A 134 -5.12 -7.94 -12.25
C GLN A 134 -4.77 -6.47 -12.47
N ALA A 135 -5.56 -5.53 -11.94
CA ALA A 135 -5.24 -4.11 -12.02
C ALA A 135 -3.91 -3.76 -11.33
N PHE A 136 -3.58 -4.44 -10.22
CA PHE A 136 -2.30 -4.28 -9.55
C PHE A 136 -1.14 -4.83 -10.39
N ILE A 137 -1.27 -6.05 -10.92
CA ILE A 137 -0.31 -6.65 -11.84
C ILE A 137 -0.03 -5.72 -13.02
N ASP A 138 -1.07 -5.21 -13.66
CA ASP A 138 -0.95 -4.32 -14.80
C ASP A 138 -0.26 -2.99 -14.44
N HIS A 139 -0.51 -2.47 -13.24
CA HIS A 139 0.17 -1.28 -12.75
C HIS A 139 1.67 -1.53 -12.56
N VAL A 140 2.05 -2.64 -11.92
CA VAL A 140 3.46 -3.02 -11.74
C VAL A 140 4.14 -3.24 -13.10
N ARG A 141 3.52 -4.00 -13.98
CA ARG A 141 4.06 -4.24 -15.33
C ARG A 141 4.26 -2.95 -16.13
N ARG A 142 3.32 -2.01 -16.05
CA ARG A 142 3.49 -0.70 -16.72
C ARG A 142 4.63 0.12 -16.11
N SER A 143 4.78 0.08 -14.79
CA SER A 143 5.83 0.84 -14.10
C SER A 143 7.21 0.23 -14.29
N ARG A 144 7.32 -1.08 -14.14
CA ARG A 144 8.62 -1.77 -14.16
C ARG A 144 9.06 -2.21 -15.56
N GLY A 145 8.11 -2.55 -16.43
CA GLY A 145 8.36 -2.92 -17.82
C GLY A 145 9.35 -4.07 -17.95
N ILE A 146 10.32 -3.89 -18.84
CA ILE A 146 11.36 -4.89 -19.14
C ILE A 146 12.36 -5.15 -18.00
N ARG A 147 12.25 -4.41 -16.89
CA ARG A 147 13.11 -4.61 -15.70
C ARG A 147 12.71 -5.85 -14.91
N LEU A 148 11.44 -6.27 -15.01
CA LEU A 148 10.94 -7.44 -14.27
C LEU A 148 11.61 -8.74 -14.80
N ASP A 149 11.95 -9.62 -13.87
CA ASP A 149 12.34 -10.98 -14.19
C ASP A 149 11.11 -11.82 -14.56
N ASP A 150 10.91 -12.07 -15.84
CA ASP A 150 9.78 -12.85 -16.35
C ASP A 150 9.85 -14.34 -15.97
N SER A 151 10.99 -14.83 -15.46
CA SER A 151 11.16 -16.22 -15.01
C SER A 151 10.63 -16.46 -13.60
N ALA A 152 10.43 -15.40 -12.82
CA ALA A 152 9.98 -15.48 -11.44
C ALA A 152 8.46 -15.26 -11.32
N ASP A 153 7.83 -15.97 -10.38
CA ASP A 153 6.42 -15.75 -10.02
C ASP A 153 6.29 -14.54 -9.07
N LEU A 154 6.28 -13.34 -9.64
CA LEU A 154 6.26 -12.07 -8.90
C LEU A 154 4.88 -11.66 -8.40
N PHE A 155 3.82 -12.34 -8.85
CA PHE A 155 2.43 -11.91 -8.66
C PHE A 155 1.61 -12.84 -7.75
N ASN A 156 2.29 -13.66 -6.95
CA ASN A 156 1.70 -14.60 -5.99
C ASN A 156 1.55 -14.04 -4.58
N ALA A 157 1.79 -12.74 -4.40
CA ALA A 157 1.80 -12.01 -3.12
C ALA A 157 2.99 -12.31 -2.19
N ASP A 158 4.08 -12.85 -2.72
CA ASP A 158 5.33 -13.02 -1.98
C ASP A 158 6.00 -11.68 -1.65
N ILE A 159 6.97 -11.75 -0.73
CA ILE A 159 7.74 -10.62 -0.22
C ILE A 159 9.21 -10.91 -0.39
N TRP A 160 9.95 -9.92 -0.80
CA TRP A 160 11.38 -10.00 -1.06
C TRP A 160 12.14 -8.96 -0.24
N THR A 161 13.36 -9.31 0.17
CA THR A 161 14.28 -8.32 0.76
C THR A 161 14.73 -7.31 -0.30
N GLY A 162 15.33 -6.21 0.16
CA GLY A 162 15.75 -5.13 -0.72
C GLY A 162 16.60 -5.62 -1.89
N GLN A 163 17.68 -6.38 -1.61
CA GLN A 163 18.55 -6.89 -2.67
C GLN A 163 17.83 -7.88 -3.61
N GLN A 164 17.02 -8.80 -3.06
CA GLN A 164 16.23 -9.71 -3.89
C GLN A 164 15.26 -8.95 -4.80
N SER A 165 14.66 -7.86 -4.31
CA SER A 165 13.75 -7.05 -5.11
C SER A 165 14.46 -6.32 -6.27
N VAL A 166 15.74 -5.98 -6.10
CA VAL A 166 16.59 -5.44 -7.18
C VAL A 166 16.86 -6.53 -8.22
N ASP A 167 17.28 -7.72 -7.79
CA ASP A 167 17.60 -8.83 -8.67
C ASP A 167 16.40 -9.27 -9.52
N LEU A 168 15.20 -9.15 -8.94
CA LEU A 168 13.90 -9.46 -9.60
C LEU A 168 13.34 -8.28 -10.42
N GLY A 169 14.02 -7.14 -10.45
CA GLY A 169 13.58 -5.96 -11.19
C GLY A 169 12.39 -5.21 -10.58
N LEU A 170 11.99 -5.57 -9.36
CA LEU A 170 10.93 -4.88 -8.62
C LEU A 170 11.37 -3.49 -8.13
N THR A 171 12.68 -3.30 -7.90
CA THR A 171 13.30 -2.02 -7.52
C THR A 171 14.54 -1.76 -8.36
N ASP A 172 15.12 -0.56 -8.25
CA ASP A 172 16.20 -0.11 -9.14
C ASP A 172 17.59 -0.18 -8.50
N GLY A 173 17.66 -0.37 -7.18
CA GLY A 173 18.93 -0.52 -6.48
C GLY A 173 18.85 -0.24 -4.99
N VAL A 174 19.94 -0.56 -4.31
CA VAL A 174 20.12 -0.28 -2.88
C VAL A 174 20.72 1.11 -2.73
N ALA A 175 19.99 2.03 -2.11
CA ALA A 175 20.49 3.37 -1.81
C ALA A 175 19.58 4.09 -0.80
N HIS A 176 20.20 4.90 0.07
CA HIS A 176 19.49 5.77 0.99
C HIS A 176 19.19 7.14 0.36
N MET A 177 18.07 7.74 0.74
CA MET A 177 17.53 8.96 0.13
C MET A 177 18.54 10.10 0.04
N THR A 178 19.16 10.49 1.15
CA THR A 178 20.03 11.67 1.16
C THR A 178 21.30 11.49 0.32
N PRO A 179 22.08 10.40 0.42
CA PRO A 179 23.21 10.16 -0.45
C PRO A 179 22.81 10.07 -1.93
N LYS A 180 21.71 9.39 -2.23
CA LYS A 180 21.26 9.22 -3.62
C LYS A 180 20.83 10.55 -4.24
N LEU A 181 20.07 11.36 -3.54
CA LEU A 181 19.66 12.67 -4.03
C LEU A 181 20.85 13.64 -4.19
N LYS A 182 21.86 13.56 -3.33
CA LYS A 182 23.12 14.30 -3.53
C LYS A 182 23.85 13.84 -4.78
N GLN A 183 23.91 12.54 -5.02
CA GLN A 183 24.50 11.97 -6.24
C GLN A 183 23.80 12.48 -7.50
N LEU A 184 22.47 12.55 -7.49
CA LEU A 184 21.66 12.96 -8.66
C LEU A 184 21.64 14.48 -8.89
N TYR A 185 21.61 15.28 -7.80
CA TYR A 185 21.34 16.73 -7.86
C TYR A 185 22.46 17.60 -7.27
N GLY A 186 23.55 16.97 -6.84
CA GLY A 186 24.72 17.66 -6.25
C GLY A 186 24.61 17.86 -4.74
N ASP A 187 25.76 18.12 -4.12
CA ASP A 187 25.89 18.22 -2.65
C ASP A 187 25.04 19.32 -2.01
N LYS A 188 24.69 20.34 -2.78
CA LYS A 188 23.89 21.49 -2.32
C LYS A 188 22.37 21.25 -2.38
N VAL A 189 21.91 20.03 -2.72
CA VAL A 189 20.49 19.71 -2.76
C VAL A 189 19.85 19.97 -1.40
N LYS A 190 18.70 20.65 -1.42
CA LYS A 190 17.94 20.96 -0.21
C LYS A 190 16.68 20.10 -0.17
N LEU A 191 16.54 19.34 0.90
CA LEU A 191 15.34 18.54 1.17
C LEU A 191 14.30 19.41 1.88
N VAL A 192 13.10 19.48 1.32
CA VAL A 192 11.96 20.20 1.91
C VAL A 192 10.92 19.18 2.33
N PRO A 193 10.88 18.76 3.60
CA PRO A 193 9.94 17.74 4.05
C PRO A 193 8.51 18.28 4.03
N LEU A 194 7.62 17.49 3.42
CA LEU A 194 6.19 17.74 3.38
C LEU A 194 5.47 16.58 4.07
N GLY A 195 4.95 16.83 5.25
CA GLY A 195 4.22 15.86 6.04
C GLY A 195 2.96 16.48 6.67
N ARG A 196 2.10 15.63 7.22
CA ARG A 196 1.03 16.11 8.10
C ARG A 196 1.67 16.71 9.35
N LYS A 197 1.45 18.00 9.59
CA LYS A 197 1.71 18.58 10.93
C LYS A 197 0.83 17.86 11.92
N ARG A 198 1.40 17.12 12.87
CA ARG A 198 0.63 16.61 14.00
C ARG A 198 0.00 17.81 14.71
N SER A 199 -1.32 17.82 14.82
CA SER A 199 -2.04 18.83 15.59
C SER A 199 -1.51 18.86 17.02
N LEU A 200 -1.39 20.05 17.63
CA LEU A 200 -1.03 20.19 19.04
C LEU A 200 -1.97 19.38 19.96
N PHE A 201 -3.25 19.23 19.58
CA PHE A 201 -4.24 18.42 20.29
C PHE A 201 -3.95 16.90 20.24
N GLN A 202 -3.37 16.39 19.17
CA GLN A 202 -2.91 14.98 19.08
C GLN A 202 -1.68 14.70 19.96
N ARG A 203 -0.96 15.74 20.38
CA ARG A 203 0.15 15.62 21.35
C ARG A 203 -0.35 15.41 22.80
N PHE A 204 -1.60 15.72 23.09
CA PHE A 204 -2.21 15.62 24.42
C PHE A 204 -3.19 14.45 24.59
N GLY A 205 -3.21 13.48 23.70
CA GLY A 205 -3.88 12.19 23.93
C GLY A 205 -5.42 12.22 23.98
N LEU A 206 -6.07 13.20 23.35
CA LEU A 206 -7.53 13.40 23.45
C LEU A 206 -8.35 12.78 22.29
N SER A 207 -7.87 11.72 21.65
CA SER A 207 -8.67 10.95 20.66
C SER A 207 -8.67 9.46 20.99
N LEU A 208 -9.37 9.08 22.06
CA LEU A 208 -9.19 7.74 22.67
C LEU A 208 -10.09 6.63 22.13
N VAL A 209 -11.07 6.86 21.28
CA VAL A 209 -12.04 5.81 20.91
C VAL A 209 -12.03 5.40 19.44
N ASP A 210 -11.87 6.31 18.50
CA ASP A 210 -11.81 5.99 17.05
C ASP A 210 -10.44 5.46 16.59
N GLU A 211 -9.37 5.79 17.35
CA GLU A 211 -8.00 5.35 17.04
C GLU A 211 -7.70 3.90 17.46
N THR A 212 -8.47 3.32 18.38
CA THR A 212 -8.12 2.02 18.97
C THR A 212 -8.39 0.83 18.03
N LEU A 213 -9.51 0.79 17.32
CA LEU A 213 -9.81 -0.29 16.38
C LEU A 213 -8.95 -0.18 15.11
N GLY A 214 -8.80 1.01 14.55
CA GLY A 214 -7.90 1.25 13.43
C GLY A 214 -6.43 0.97 13.77
N ALA A 215 -6.00 1.30 14.98
CA ALA A 215 -4.65 1.02 15.46
C ALA A 215 -4.37 -0.48 15.64
N VAL A 216 -5.38 -1.28 15.99
CA VAL A 216 -5.24 -2.76 16.08
C VAL A 216 -5.10 -3.37 14.69
N GLU A 217 -5.89 -2.92 13.72
CA GLU A 217 -5.78 -3.38 12.33
C GLU A 217 -4.45 -2.97 11.70
N ASP A 218 -4.04 -1.72 11.87
CA ASP A 218 -2.73 -1.24 11.41
C ASP A 218 -1.59 -2.03 12.06
N ARG A 219 -1.65 -2.25 13.37
CA ARG A 219 -0.64 -3.03 14.09
C ARG A 219 -0.60 -4.50 13.64
N ALA A 220 -1.74 -5.09 13.32
CA ALA A 220 -1.80 -6.44 12.76
C ALA A 220 -1.20 -6.52 11.35
N LEU A 221 -1.35 -5.47 10.54
CA LEU A 221 -0.70 -5.37 9.22
C LEU A 221 0.82 -5.28 9.36
N TRP A 222 1.33 -4.43 10.26
CA TRP A 222 2.77 -4.29 10.53
C TRP A 222 3.38 -5.55 11.14
N ALA A 223 2.69 -6.18 12.09
CA ALA A 223 3.14 -7.41 12.74
C ALA A 223 3.38 -8.58 11.76
N ARG A 224 2.73 -8.59 10.58
CA ARG A 224 2.98 -9.58 9.52
C ARG A 224 4.42 -9.50 8.97
N TYR A 225 5.08 -8.38 9.15
CA TYR A 225 6.45 -8.13 8.68
C TYR A 225 7.46 -8.09 9.83
N GLY A 226 7.02 -8.41 11.07
CA GLY A 226 7.87 -8.36 12.25
C GLY A 226 8.15 -6.94 12.77
N LEU A 227 7.29 -5.99 12.41
CA LEU A 227 7.41 -4.56 12.73
C LEU A 227 6.29 -4.07 13.66
#